data_8468e8f5b4c0740135d5c1e47f5f4325
#
_entry.id   8468e8f5b4c0740135d5c1e47f5f4325
#
_cell.length_a   1.000
_cell.length_b   1.000
_cell.length_c   1.000
_cell.angle_alpha   90.00
_cell.angle_beta   90.00
_cell.angle_gamma   90.00
#
_symmetry.space_group_name_H-M   'P 1'
#
loop_
_entity.id
_entity.type
_entity.pdbx_description
1 polymer ?
#
loop_
_entity_poly.entity_id
_entity_poly.type
_entity_poly.pdbx_seq_one_letter_code
_entity_poly.pdbx_strand_id
1 'polypeptide(L)'
;MAKQLPPNMKGYVMVEDRIPIFYKDYPDGRITSEVVAFTEDSIITRSFIYRNAEEQEKNLPLSTGICKEVFTNGQPKYVEVSETSSIGRALANYNIRGEDEDGNQAKRPSLEEMQSVQALQEDAANPQTGHLVEAAVAAGGT
;
A
#
# COMPACT_ATOMS: atom_id res chain seq x y z
N MET A 1 -8.29 13.70 -13.50
CA MET A 1 -8.53 14.74 -12.48
C MET A 1 -7.65 14.50 -11.28
N ALA A 2 -6.93 15.51 -10.86
CA ALA A 2 -6.11 15.41 -9.67
C ALA A 2 -7.02 15.33 -8.43
N LYS A 3 -6.83 14.32 -7.60
CA LYS A 3 -7.53 14.21 -6.33
C LYS A 3 -6.88 15.18 -5.34
N GLN A 4 -7.70 15.87 -4.55
CA GLN A 4 -7.17 16.71 -3.49
C GLN A 4 -6.63 15.83 -2.37
N LEU A 5 -5.35 15.98 -2.07
CA LEU A 5 -4.71 15.30 -0.97
C LEU A 5 -4.56 16.26 0.22
N PRO A 6 -4.61 15.74 1.45
CA PRO A 6 -4.27 16.56 2.61
C PRO A 6 -2.86 17.16 2.45
N PRO A 7 -2.59 18.34 3.06
CA PRO A 7 -1.28 18.99 2.90
C PRO A 7 -0.09 18.12 3.31
N ASN A 8 -0.26 17.23 4.28
CA ASN A 8 0.80 16.32 4.73
C ASN A 8 1.05 15.16 3.76
N MET A 9 0.21 15.01 2.74
CA MET A 9 0.37 14.01 1.69
C MET A 9 0.85 14.60 0.38
N LYS A 10 1.30 15.84 0.40
CA LYS A 10 1.88 16.47 -0.79
C LYS A 10 3.03 15.63 -1.31
N GLY A 11 3.04 15.36 -2.61
CA GLY A 11 4.03 14.49 -3.25
C GLY A 11 3.67 13.01 -3.24
N TYR A 12 2.56 12.64 -2.64
CA TYR A 12 2.05 11.26 -2.67
C TYR A 12 1.16 11.05 -3.89
N VAL A 13 1.39 9.93 -4.60
CA VAL A 13 0.55 9.51 -5.72
C VAL A 13 -0.22 8.26 -5.31
N MET A 14 -1.51 8.26 -5.54
CA MET A 14 -2.37 7.14 -5.17
C MET A 14 -1.96 5.87 -5.91
N VAL A 15 -2.15 4.72 -5.27
CA VAL A 15 -1.80 3.42 -5.86
C VAL A 15 -2.53 3.20 -7.18
N GLU A 16 -3.81 3.58 -7.25
CA GLU A 16 -4.61 3.44 -8.48
C GLU A 16 -4.02 4.20 -9.66
N ASP A 17 -3.24 5.26 -9.41
CA ASP A 17 -2.59 6.04 -10.44
C ASP A 17 -1.20 5.46 -10.79
N ARG A 18 -0.64 4.62 -9.93
CA ARG A 18 0.65 3.94 -10.15
C ARG A 18 0.50 2.65 -10.95
N ILE A 19 -0.63 1.98 -10.82
CA ILE A 19 -0.89 0.73 -11.53
C ILE A 19 -0.80 0.90 -13.05
N PRO A 20 -1.41 1.94 -13.66
CA PRO A 20 -1.25 2.18 -15.11
C PRO A 20 0.20 2.40 -15.52
N ILE A 21 1.02 3.03 -14.68
CA ILE A 21 2.44 3.24 -14.98
C ILE A 21 3.15 1.89 -15.09
N PHE A 22 2.86 0.98 -14.16
CA PHE A 22 3.42 -0.37 -14.21
C PHE A 22 3.05 -1.09 -15.52
N TYR A 23 1.77 -1.06 -15.90
CA TYR A 23 1.31 -1.74 -17.10
C TYR A 23 1.76 -1.06 -18.39
N LYS A 24 2.13 0.22 -18.33
CA LYS A 24 2.74 0.90 -19.46
C LYS A 24 4.14 0.35 -19.73
N ASP A 25 4.90 0.13 -18.68
CA ASP A 25 6.27 -0.41 -18.76
C ASP A 25 6.26 -1.92 -19.00
N TYR A 26 5.27 -2.62 -18.48
CA TYR A 26 5.13 -4.08 -18.57
C TYR A 26 3.72 -4.44 -19.01
N PRO A 27 3.42 -4.35 -20.32
CA PRO A 27 2.06 -4.64 -20.83
C PRO A 27 1.58 -6.06 -20.50
N ASP A 28 2.49 -7.02 -20.39
CA ASP A 28 2.17 -8.39 -20.02
C ASP A 28 2.32 -8.63 -18.50
N GLY A 29 2.46 -7.57 -17.75
CA GLY A 29 2.69 -7.63 -16.32
C GLY A 29 1.55 -8.27 -15.54
N ARG A 30 1.87 -8.71 -14.34
CA ARG A 30 0.92 -9.32 -13.42
C ARG A 30 1.07 -8.71 -12.05
N ILE A 31 -0.05 -8.42 -11.42
CA ILE A 31 -0.11 -8.01 -10.01
C ILE A 31 -1.02 -9.01 -9.31
N THR A 32 -0.50 -9.68 -8.31
CA THR A 32 -1.28 -10.64 -7.53
C THR A 32 -1.20 -10.30 -6.06
N SER A 33 -2.20 -10.71 -5.30
CA SER A 33 -2.25 -10.51 -3.85
C SER A 33 -2.69 -11.79 -3.17
N GLU A 34 -2.17 -12.03 -1.97
CA GLU A 34 -2.57 -13.15 -1.14
C GLU A 34 -2.82 -12.68 0.28
N VAL A 35 -3.71 -13.36 0.98
CA VAL A 35 -3.93 -13.15 2.40
C VAL A 35 -2.95 -14.01 3.17
N VAL A 36 -2.05 -13.38 3.92
CA VAL A 36 -1.06 -14.08 4.75
C VAL A 36 -1.68 -14.49 6.08
N ALA A 37 -2.48 -13.62 6.67
CA ALA A 37 -3.17 -13.89 7.93
C ALA A 37 -4.47 -13.10 7.99
N PHE A 38 -5.50 -13.68 8.55
CA PHE A 38 -6.79 -13.04 8.72
C PHE A 38 -7.33 -13.41 10.09
N THR A 39 -7.59 -12.41 10.92
CA THR A 39 -8.18 -12.59 12.23
C THR A 39 -9.54 -11.88 12.29
N GLU A 40 -10.19 -11.88 13.44
CA GLU A 40 -11.48 -11.24 13.63
C GLU A 40 -11.44 -9.74 13.31
N ASP A 41 -10.30 -9.09 13.56
CA ASP A 41 -10.18 -7.64 13.50
C ASP A 41 -8.95 -7.17 12.71
N SER A 42 -8.23 -8.06 12.06
CA SER A 42 -7.03 -7.67 11.31
C SER A 42 -6.79 -8.56 10.09
N ILE A 43 -6.03 -8.03 9.15
CA ILE A 43 -5.63 -8.75 7.94
C ILE A 43 -4.21 -8.35 7.56
N ILE A 44 -3.44 -9.34 7.12
CA ILE A 44 -2.13 -9.11 6.52
C ILE A 44 -2.21 -9.59 5.07
N THR A 45 -1.92 -8.69 4.14
CA THR A 45 -1.94 -8.98 2.70
C THR A 45 -0.54 -8.79 2.14
N ARG A 46 -0.13 -9.69 1.27
CA ARG A 46 1.12 -9.58 0.51
C ARG A 46 0.79 -9.51 -0.97
N SER A 47 1.44 -8.58 -1.66
CA SER A 47 1.29 -8.44 -3.11
C SER A 47 2.60 -8.70 -3.82
N PHE A 48 2.50 -9.18 -5.06
CA PHE A 48 3.62 -9.53 -5.92
C PHE A 48 3.41 -8.85 -7.26
N ILE A 49 4.49 -8.36 -7.85
CA ILE A 49 4.46 -7.87 -9.23
C ILE A 49 5.42 -8.69 -10.07
N TYR A 50 5.00 -9.01 -11.30
CA TYR A 50 5.77 -9.81 -12.26
C TYR A 50 5.76 -9.10 -13.61
N ARG A 51 6.84 -9.23 -14.37
CA ARG A 51 6.89 -8.66 -15.72
C ARG A 51 5.98 -9.39 -16.70
N ASN A 52 5.75 -10.68 -16.46
CA ASN A 52 4.97 -11.52 -17.37
C ASN A 52 4.47 -12.79 -16.65
N ALA A 53 3.66 -13.57 -17.36
CA ALA A 53 3.10 -14.80 -16.83
C ALA A 53 4.17 -15.87 -16.52
N GLU A 54 5.24 -15.91 -17.27
CA GLU A 54 6.33 -16.86 -17.04
C GLU A 54 6.99 -16.63 -15.69
N GLU A 55 7.25 -15.39 -15.35
CA GLU A 55 7.81 -15.05 -14.04
C GLU A 55 6.85 -15.43 -12.91
N GLN A 56 5.55 -15.24 -13.13
CA GLN A 56 4.54 -15.66 -12.17
C GLN A 56 4.57 -17.18 -11.96
N GLU A 57 4.63 -17.95 -13.03
CA GLU A 57 4.71 -19.42 -12.96
C GLU A 57 5.95 -19.88 -12.21
N LYS A 58 7.07 -19.20 -12.40
CA LYS A 58 8.34 -19.54 -11.77
C LYS A 58 8.51 -18.97 -10.37
N ASN A 59 7.52 -18.23 -9.88
CA ASN A 59 7.59 -17.53 -8.58
C ASN A 59 8.80 -16.60 -8.47
N LEU A 60 9.05 -15.82 -9.52
CA LEU A 60 10.16 -14.87 -9.61
C LEU A 60 9.62 -13.44 -9.71
N PRO A 61 9.04 -12.87 -8.64
CA PRO A 61 8.51 -11.51 -8.71
C PRO A 61 9.60 -10.47 -8.83
N LEU A 62 9.28 -9.35 -9.49
CA LEU A 62 10.13 -8.16 -9.50
C LEU A 62 10.27 -7.60 -8.10
N SER A 63 9.18 -7.57 -7.36
CA SER A 63 9.16 -7.12 -5.97
C SER A 63 7.90 -7.62 -5.26
N THR A 64 7.92 -7.47 -3.94
CA THR A 64 6.79 -7.80 -3.09
C THR A 64 6.49 -6.63 -2.16
N GLY A 65 5.26 -6.56 -1.68
CA GLY A 65 4.85 -5.60 -0.68
C GLY A 65 3.92 -6.27 0.32
N ILE A 66 4.00 -5.89 1.57
CA ILE A 66 3.16 -6.45 2.63
C ILE A 66 2.53 -5.33 3.42
N CYS A 67 1.29 -5.52 3.85
CA CYS A 67 0.57 -4.55 4.64
C CYS A 67 -0.34 -5.25 5.65
N LYS A 68 -0.38 -4.72 6.86
CA LYS A 68 -1.33 -5.13 7.89
C LYS A 68 -2.31 -4.00 8.13
N GLU A 69 -3.58 -4.31 8.15
CA GLU A 69 -4.64 -3.37 8.51
C GLU A 69 -5.51 -3.95 9.62
N VAL A 70 -6.08 -3.07 10.42
CA VAL A 70 -6.93 -3.44 11.56
C VAL A 70 -8.30 -2.83 11.35
N PHE A 71 -9.34 -3.60 11.67
CA PHE A 71 -10.70 -3.09 11.63
C PHE A 71 -10.89 -1.95 12.64
N THR A 72 -11.46 -0.85 12.18
CA THR A 72 -11.91 0.24 13.04
C THR A 72 -13.26 0.73 12.52
N ASN A 73 -14.01 1.42 13.37
CA ASN A 73 -15.28 2.02 12.96
C ASN A 73 -15.10 3.08 11.88
N GLY A 74 -13.94 3.76 11.85
CA GLY A 74 -13.61 4.73 10.82
C GLY A 74 -13.03 4.10 9.55
N GLN A 75 -12.72 2.80 9.57
CA GLN A 75 -12.09 2.10 8.46
C GLN A 75 -12.70 0.70 8.29
N PRO A 76 -14.01 0.62 7.93
CA PRO A 76 -14.66 -0.68 7.77
C PRO A 76 -14.14 -1.46 6.55
N LYS A 77 -13.51 -0.78 5.58
CA LYS A 77 -12.95 -1.42 4.39
C LYS A 77 -11.47 -1.76 4.55
N TYR A 78 -11.08 -2.17 5.75
CA TYR A 78 -9.68 -2.46 6.06
C TYR A 78 -9.09 -3.58 5.20
N VAL A 79 -9.91 -4.52 4.74
CA VAL A 79 -9.46 -5.62 3.87
C VAL A 79 -9.01 -5.07 2.52
N GLU A 80 -9.85 -4.25 1.88
CA GLU A 80 -9.54 -3.64 0.60
C GLU A 80 -8.36 -2.68 0.72
N VAL A 81 -8.28 -1.93 1.81
CA VAL A 81 -7.18 -1.02 2.08
C VAL A 81 -5.86 -1.80 2.22
N SER A 82 -5.89 -2.93 2.91
CA SER A 82 -4.71 -3.78 3.06
C SER A 82 -4.19 -4.26 1.70
N GLU A 83 -5.07 -4.72 0.83
CA GLU A 83 -4.69 -5.15 -0.51
C GLU A 83 -4.08 -4.00 -1.31
N THR A 84 -4.77 -2.86 -1.37
CA THR A 84 -4.30 -1.70 -2.12
C THR A 84 -2.94 -1.22 -1.60
N SER A 85 -2.79 -1.15 -0.28
CA SER A 85 -1.53 -0.72 0.33
C SER A 85 -0.39 -1.70 0.05
N SER A 86 -0.65 -3.00 0.07
CA SER A 86 0.38 -4.00 -0.25
C SER A 86 0.82 -3.90 -1.71
N ILE A 87 -0.10 -3.64 -2.64
CA ILE A 87 0.23 -3.39 -4.05
C ILE A 87 1.08 -2.13 -4.17
N GLY A 88 0.69 -1.05 -3.50
CA GLY A 88 1.44 0.20 -3.51
C GLY A 88 2.87 0.03 -3.02
N ARG A 89 3.07 -0.76 -1.98
CA ARG A 89 4.42 -1.05 -1.47
C ARG A 89 5.23 -1.89 -2.43
N ALA A 90 4.61 -2.88 -3.08
CA ALA A 90 5.30 -3.69 -4.10
C ALA A 90 5.78 -2.81 -5.26
N LEU A 91 4.91 -1.92 -5.75
CA LEU A 91 5.27 -0.98 -6.82
C LEU A 91 6.37 -0.02 -6.37
N ALA A 92 6.27 0.55 -5.18
CA ALA A 92 7.28 1.46 -4.63
C ALA A 92 8.62 0.76 -4.41
N ASN A 93 8.62 -0.50 -3.99
CA ASN A 93 9.83 -1.29 -3.82
C ASN A 93 10.58 -1.49 -5.14
N TYR A 94 9.87 -1.47 -6.26
CA TYR A 94 10.46 -1.49 -7.60
C TYR A 94 10.56 -0.10 -8.22
N ASN A 95 10.46 0.94 -7.39
CA ASN A 95 10.62 2.33 -7.79
C ASN A 95 9.52 2.88 -8.70
N ILE A 96 8.35 2.25 -8.73
CA ILE A 96 7.20 2.74 -9.47
C ILE A 96 6.35 3.59 -8.52
N ARG A 97 6.64 4.90 -8.48
CA ARG A 97 6.04 5.83 -7.53
C ARG A 97 5.14 6.88 -8.16
N GLY A 98 5.17 6.98 -9.49
CA GLY A 98 4.42 8.02 -10.19
C GLY A 98 5.10 9.39 -10.06
N GLU A 99 4.46 10.40 -10.61
CA GLU A 99 4.92 11.79 -10.54
C GLU A 99 3.92 12.60 -9.71
N ASP A 100 4.43 13.55 -8.94
CA ASP A 100 3.60 14.49 -8.21
C ASP A 100 3.10 15.60 -9.13
N GLU A 101 2.34 16.56 -8.58
CA GLU A 101 1.77 17.68 -9.33
C GLU A 101 2.82 18.59 -9.96
N ASP A 102 4.06 18.59 -9.48
CA ASP A 102 5.19 19.37 -10.01
C ASP A 102 6.02 18.58 -11.02
N GLY A 103 5.61 17.36 -11.37
CA GLY A 103 6.33 16.50 -12.30
C GLY A 103 7.51 15.75 -11.70
N ASN A 104 7.72 15.85 -10.39
CA ASN A 104 8.78 15.13 -9.70
C ASN A 104 8.29 13.73 -9.33
N GLN A 105 9.24 12.79 -9.21
CA GLN A 105 8.89 11.46 -8.77
C GLN A 105 8.27 11.51 -7.36
N ALA A 106 7.11 10.90 -7.21
CA ALA A 106 6.40 10.88 -5.95
C ALA A 106 7.25 10.22 -4.85
N LYS A 107 7.05 10.66 -3.62
CA LYS A 107 7.73 10.08 -2.47
C LYS A 107 7.36 8.62 -2.32
N ARG A 108 8.35 7.79 -1.99
CA ARG A 108 8.09 6.42 -1.60
C ARG A 108 7.31 6.44 -0.28
N PRO A 109 6.20 5.70 -0.17
CA PRO A 109 5.47 5.62 1.09
C PRO A 109 6.37 5.05 2.18
N SER A 110 6.74 5.89 3.15
CA SER A 110 7.47 5.43 4.32
C SER A 110 6.49 4.93 5.37
N LEU A 111 7.00 4.20 6.34
CA LEU A 111 6.19 3.76 7.47
C LEU A 111 5.54 4.94 8.17
N GLU A 112 6.29 6.03 8.38
CA GLU A 112 5.78 7.24 9.02
C GLU A 112 4.66 7.89 8.21
N GLU A 113 4.81 7.96 6.89
CA GLU A 113 3.77 8.51 6.03
C GLU A 113 2.50 7.69 6.07
N MET A 114 2.61 6.38 6.03
CA MET A 114 1.46 5.49 6.13
C MET A 114 0.77 5.61 7.48
N GLN A 115 1.53 5.71 8.56
CA GLN A 115 1.00 5.92 9.89
C GLN A 115 0.30 7.28 10.02
N SER A 116 0.86 8.33 9.42
CA SER A 116 0.27 9.66 9.43
C SER A 116 -1.07 9.69 8.70
N VAL A 117 -1.15 9.05 7.55
CA VAL A 117 -2.40 8.93 6.78
C VAL A 117 -3.44 8.19 7.61
N GLN A 118 -3.05 7.09 8.22
CA GLN A 118 -3.92 6.28 9.04
C GLN A 118 -4.39 7.03 10.29
N ALA A 119 -3.49 7.76 10.94
CA ALA A 119 -3.81 8.57 12.11
C ALA A 119 -4.84 9.66 11.79
N LEU A 120 -4.75 10.29 10.62
CA LEU A 120 -5.72 11.28 10.18
C LEU A 120 -7.11 10.68 9.99
N GLN A 121 -7.18 9.44 9.54
CA GLN A 121 -8.44 8.72 9.37
C GLN A 121 -8.98 8.23 10.72
N GLU A 122 -8.11 7.82 11.62
CA GLU A 122 -8.46 7.23 12.91
C GLU A 122 -8.78 8.28 14.00
N ASP A 123 -8.18 9.46 13.95
CA ASP A 123 -8.44 10.55 14.90
C ASP A 123 -9.91 10.92 14.94
N ALA A 124 -10.62 10.74 13.87
CA ALA A 124 -12.05 10.98 13.83
C ALA A 124 -12.87 9.84 14.42
N ALA A 125 -12.26 8.67 14.65
CA ALA A 125 -12.99 7.46 15.04
C ALA A 125 -12.55 6.91 16.41
N ASN A 126 -11.25 6.66 16.64
CA ASN A 126 -10.76 6.06 17.89
C ASN A 126 -9.27 6.30 18.09
N PRO A 127 -8.86 7.20 19.01
CA PRO A 127 -7.45 7.48 19.24
C PRO A 127 -6.60 6.28 19.71
N GLN A 128 -7.23 5.26 20.28
CA GLN A 128 -6.48 4.10 20.80
C GLN A 128 -6.02 3.15 19.70
N THR A 129 -6.61 3.25 18.52
CA THR A 129 -6.27 2.35 17.41
C THR A 129 -4.86 2.61 16.87
N GLY A 130 -4.36 3.84 16.99
CA GLY A 130 -2.99 4.17 16.60
C GLY A 130 -1.94 3.36 17.35
N HIS A 131 -2.14 3.10 18.63
CA HIS A 131 -1.23 2.28 19.44
C HIS A 131 -1.17 0.83 18.98
N LEU A 132 -2.29 0.27 18.57
CA LEU A 132 -2.33 -1.10 18.07
C LEU A 132 -1.58 -1.24 16.73
N VAL A 133 -1.72 -0.25 15.86
CA VAL A 133 -1.00 -0.23 14.59
C VAL A 133 0.49 -0.14 14.81
N GLU A 134 0.95 0.75 15.69
CA GLU A 134 2.37 0.87 16.04
C GLU A 134 2.92 -0.43 16.61
N ALA A 135 2.22 -1.05 17.54
CA ALA A 135 2.64 -2.30 18.14
C ALA A 135 2.72 -3.42 17.10
N ALA A 136 1.76 -3.50 16.19
CA ALA A 136 1.74 -4.51 15.13
C ALA A 136 2.89 -4.31 14.15
N VAL A 137 3.18 -3.07 13.77
CA VAL A 137 4.29 -2.74 12.86
C VAL A 137 5.64 -3.05 13.54
N ALA A 138 5.80 -2.68 14.81
CA ALA A 138 7.02 -2.98 15.55
C ALA A 138 7.25 -4.49 15.67
N ALA A 139 6.20 -5.26 15.92
CA ALA A 139 6.29 -6.73 16.02
C ALA A 139 6.54 -7.38 14.65
N GLY A 140 6.01 -6.82 13.57
CA GLY A 140 6.18 -7.35 12.21
C GLY A 140 7.39 -6.82 11.48
N GLY A 141 8.08 -5.83 12.02
CA GLY A 141 9.22 -5.16 11.38
C GLY A 141 10.56 -5.86 11.57
N THR A 142 10.55 -7.03 12.12
CA THR A 142 11.77 -7.84 12.31
C THR A 142 12.00 -8.80 11.16
#